data_4c653f22b1ca05584a82b0e942918b89
#
_entry.id   4c653f22b1ca05584a82b0e942918b89
#
_cell.length_a   1.000
_cell.length_b   1.000
_cell.length_c   1.000
_cell.angle_alpha   90.00
_cell.angle_beta   90.00
_cell.angle_gamma   90.00
#
_symmetry.space_group_name_H-M   'P 1'
#
loop_
_entity.id
_entity.type
_entity.pdbx_description
1 polymer ?
#
loop_
_entity_poly.entity_id
_entity_poly.type
_entity_poly.pdbx_seq_one_letter_code
_entity_poly.pdbx_strand_id
1 'polypeptide(L)'
;MRRRALLVAAVVAGATLLSTGCGSRQRAAPTTTIVATTTTAAPPVVRHRSRATAVQVTVVDGDTSKRVRGAHVTIGHRSARSDSHGVAHVKLRRRSALVTVAAKRGYATHAVRFAFHKRPKSTIRIYRRSLQWTMYGVGPGRTQAQPAMKVRPPFRVVWSRGIGSLIEFPAVVSDGVAYIANAKGTVRALSMRNGHLVWRHETPRGKMAASPAVWGGELIVHGMDGHVWVLRRTDGRLLWHYTVGSPIESSPIVVAGADVFGAWNGTITALDLRTHKLRWRVHTGCKITSSVARHGGTLYVGDYCGRLLALNARTGRLRWSRSVNGRVYGTPAVDHGRVFVPSSTGGSLTAFTTGGRYLWRRNTESYVYSSPAVANGRVFFGSYNGVFYALRASNGHTLWTHGMGGPISGAAVVVNGVAYAGSFSHRILGVNAATGRVLLEFPHGEYVPVSGSGKRLLLHGYSRLWAVKAR
;
A
#
# COMPACT_ATOMS: atom_id res chain seq x y z
N MET A 1 56.08 10.34 0.28
CA MET A 1 56.67 10.61 1.62
C MET A 1 55.76 10.03 2.69
N ARG A 2 56.32 9.07 3.43
CA ARG A 2 56.06 8.63 4.82
C ARG A 2 54.59 8.48 5.26
N ARG A 3 54.06 7.21 5.35
CA ARG A 3 54.25 6.15 6.36
C ARG A 3 53.86 6.56 7.80
N ARG A 4 52.84 5.87 8.36
CA ARG A 4 52.84 4.95 9.54
C ARG A 4 51.37 4.77 9.97
N ALA A 5 50.72 3.68 10.02
CA ALA A 5 50.91 2.31 10.53
C ALA A 5 51.12 2.19 12.05
N LEU A 6 50.45 1.19 12.57
CA LEU A 6 50.61 0.46 13.85
C LEU A 6 49.54 0.80 14.93
N LEU A 7 49.04 -0.09 15.74
CA LEU A 7 49.08 -1.59 15.94
C LEU A 7 48.07 -1.84 17.06
N VAL A 8 47.19 -2.83 16.97
CA VAL A 8 47.12 -4.12 17.70
C VAL A 8 47.48 -4.10 19.18
N ALA A 9 46.57 -4.56 20.00
CA ALA A 9 46.86 -5.50 21.08
C ALA A 9 45.61 -6.22 21.61
N ALA A 10 45.60 -7.51 21.47
CA ALA A 10 44.81 -8.49 22.22
C ALA A 10 45.66 -8.99 23.40
N VAL A 11 45.08 -9.43 24.48
CA VAL A 11 45.60 -10.39 25.47
C VAL A 11 44.43 -10.82 26.37
N VAL A 12 43.93 -12.00 26.33
CA VAL A 12 44.34 -13.34 26.83
C VAL A 12 44.00 -13.57 28.28
N ALA A 13 43.15 -14.52 28.44
CA ALA A 13 42.88 -15.56 29.42
C ALA A 13 43.74 -15.71 30.73
N GLY A 14 43.08 -16.16 31.74
CA GLY A 14 43.71 -16.73 32.94
C GLY A 14 42.74 -17.55 33.75
N ALA A 15 42.79 -18.86 33.59
CA ALA A 15 42.21 -19.86 34.46
C ALA A 15 43.27 -20.29 35.51
N THR A 16 42.86 -20.73 36.66
CA THR A 16 43.46 -21.79 37.51
C THR A 16 42.84 -21.77 38.91
N LEU A 17 42.35 -22.79 39.43
CA LEU A 17 42.68 -24.15 39.87
C LEU A 17 42.61 -24.24 41.41
N LEU A 18 41.75 -25.12 41.86
CA LEU A 18 41.81 -26.11 42.93
C LEU A 18 42.65 -25.86 44.20
N SER A 19 42.03 -26.06 45.35
CA SER A 19 42.64 -26.90 46.38
C SER A 19 41.62 -27.56 47.26
N THR A 20 41.75 -28.84 47.40
CA THR A 20 41.17 -29.82 48.28
C THR A 20 41.64 -29.65 49.71
N GLY A 21 40.75 -29.90 50.68
CA GLY A 21 41.10 -30.04 52.12
C GLY A 21 40.13 -31.00 52.82
N CYS A 22 40.57 -32.20 53.01
CA CYS A 22 39.96 -33.27 53.82
C CYS A 22 40.16 -33.03 55.32
N GLY A 23 39.15 -33.23 56.14
CA GLY A 23 39.29 -33.22 57.61
C GLY A 23 38.10 -33.93 58.25
N SER A 24 38.43 -35.03 58.89
CA SER A 24 37.60 -36.11 59.43
C SER A 24 36.97 -35.85 60.82
N ARG A 25 35.84 -36.49 61.02
CA ARG A 25 35.28 -37.13 62.26
C ARG A 25 34.94 -36.29 63.52
N GLN A 26 33.71 -36.30 63.96
CA GLN A 26 33.30 -37.12 65.14
C GLN A 26 31.79 -37.20 65.28
N ARG A 27 31.30 -38.41 65.57
CA ARG A 27 29.92 -38.73 65.88
C ARG A 27 29.60 -38.30 67.33
N ALA A 28 28.44 -37.73 67.58
CA ALA A 28 27.75 -37.75 68.87
C ALA A 28 26.29 -38.12 68.63
N ALA A 29 25.80 -39.03 69.44
CA ALA A 29 24.49 -39.66 69.36
C ALA A 29 23.34 -38.74 69.81
N PRO A 30 22.10 -39.06 69.54
CA PRO A 30 20.99 -38.11 69.59
C PRO A 30 20.30 -38.06 70.91
N THR A 31 20.02 -36.84 71.38
CA THR A 31 19.07 -36.63 72.49
C THR A 31 17.70 -36.26 71.87
N THR A 32 16.74 -37.18 72.08
CA THR A 32 15.38 -36.96 71.53
C THR A 32 14.62 -36.01 72.45
N THR A 33 14.46 -34.75 72.01
CA THR A 33 13.54 -33.83 72.66
C THR A 33 12.27 -33.79 71.84
N ILE A 34 11.17 -34.32 72.34
CA ILE A 34 9.85 -34.24 71.74
C ILE A 34 9.34 -32.80 71.90
N VAL A 35 9.44 -31.97 70.88
CA VAL A 35 8.76 -30.70 70.85
C VAL A 35 7.40 -30.93 70.20
N ALA A 36 6.33 -30.76 70.96
CA ALA A 36 4.97 -30.76 70.46
C ALA A 36 4.77 -29.56 69.52
N THR A 37 4.79 -29.81 68.23
CA THR A 37 4.41 -28.80 67.21
C THR A 37 2.90 -28.68 67.17
N THR A 38 2.37 -27.64 67.78
CA THR A 38 1.01 -27.16 67.54
C THR A 38 0.96 -26.69 66.12
N THR A 39 0.35 -27.48 65.22
CA THR A 39 0.07 -27.13 63.83
C THR A 39 -1.03 -26.09 63.86
N THR A 40 -0.63 -24.80 63.80
CA THR A 40 -1.57 -23.70 63.51
C THR A 40 -1.96 -23.83 62.07
N ALA A 41 -3.18 -24.25 61.82
CA ALA A 41 -3.73 -24.29 60.48
C ALA A 41 -3.65 -22.88 59.88
N ALA A 42 -2.91 -22.74 58.77
CA ALA A 42 -2.87 -21.48 57.98
C ALA A 42 -4.31 -21.08 57.57
N PRO A 43 -4.67 -19.82 57.73
CA PRO A 43 -6.01 -19.38 57.34
C PRO A 43 -6.24 -19.69 55.89
N PRO A 44 -7.47 -20.09 55.47
CA PRO A 44 -7.75 -20.43 54.07
C PRO A 44 -7.46 -19.19 53.20
N VAL A 45 -6.56 -19.37 52.24
CA VAL A 45 -6.28 -18.35 51.21
C VAL A 45 -7.57 -18.15 50.45
N VAL A 46 -8.33 -17.13 50.83
CA VAL A 46 -9.50 -16.67 50.07
C VAL A 46 -8.98 -16.19 48.74
N ARG A 47 -8.93 -17.07 47.76
CA ARG A 47 -8.73 -16.68 46.37
C ARG A 47 -9.92 -15.83 45.95
N HIS A 48 -9.80 -14.51 46.05
CA HIS A 48 -10.74 -13.59 45.44
C HIS A 48 -10.80 -13.92 43.96
N ARG A 49 -11.82 -14.69 43.53
CA ARG A 49 -12.16 -14.88 42.13
C ARG A 49 -12.47 -13.47 41.58
N SER A 50 -11.51 -12.88 40.91
CA SER A 50 -11.74 -11.58 40.24
C SER A 50 -12.98 -11.71 39.35
N ARG A 51 -14.04 -10.97 39.70
CA ARG A 51 -15.30 -10.96 38.97
C ARG A 51 -14.98 -10.62 37.48
N ALA A 52 -15.35 -11.49 36.56
CA ALA A 52 -15.20 -11.24 35.14
C ALA A 52 -16.01 -10.00 34.80
N THR A 53 -15.36 -9.02 34.19
CA THR A 53 -16.03 -7.78 33.78
C THR A 53 -16.33 -7.85 32.30
N ALA A 54 -17.57 -7.54 31.91
CA ALA A 54 -17.94 -7.40 30.50
C ALA A 54 -17.36 -6.10 29.93
N VAL A 55 -16.64 -6.19 28.82
CA VAL A 55 -16.23 -5.06 28.00
C VAL A 55 -17.08 -5.02 26.75
N GLN A 56 -17.39 -3.83 26.28
CA GLN A 56 -18.21 -3.59 25.09
C GLN A 56 -17.33 -3.09 23.95
N VAL A 57 -17.40 -3.74 22.80
CA VAL A 57 -16.73 -3.31 21.58
C VAL A 57 -17.77 -3.04 20.50
N THR A 58 -17.94 -1.78 20.17
CA THR A 58 -18.79 -1.38 19.05
C THR A 58 -17.99 -1.53 17.75
N VAL A 59 -18.51 -2.32 16.81
CA VAL A 59 -17.92 -2.49 15.50
C VAL A 59 -18.63 -1.58 14.48
N VAL A 60 -17.84 -0.77 13.78
CA VAL A 60 -18.35 0.23 12.84
C VAL A 60 -17.69 0.04 11.48
N ASP A 61 -18.47 0.11 10.41
CA ASP A 61 -17.97 0.22 9.04
C ASP A 61 -17.29 1.60 8.89
N GLY A 62 -15.99 1.60 8.68
CA GLY A 62 -15.19 2.83 8.62
C GLY A 62 -15.50 3.72 7.43
N ASP A 63 -16.06 3.15 6.35
CA ASP A 63 -16.42 3.87 5.13
C ASP A 63 -17.78 4.57 5.26
N THR A 64 -18.72 3.97 6.00
CA THR A 64 -20.11 4.45 6.08
C THR A 64 -20.50 4.96 7.46
N SER A 65 -19.69 4.68 8.48
CA SER A 65 -20.00 4.90 9.92
C SER A 65 -21.23 4.13 10.42
N LYS A 66 -21.76 3.18 9.65
CA LYS A 66 -22.84 2.30 10.08
C LYS A 66 -22.32 1.22 11.02
N ARG A 67 -23.13 0.79 11.97
CA ARG A 67 -22.83 -0.32 12.86
C ARG A 67 -22.81 -1.65 12.09
N VAL A 68 -21.91 -2.55 12.47
CA VAL A 68 -21.70 -3.81 11.76
C VAL A 68 -22.15 -4.97 12.62
N ARG A 69 -23.28 -5.61 12.25
CA ARG A 69 -23.77 -6.84 12.87
C ARG A 69 -22.93 -8.06 12.46
N GLY A 70 -22.76 -9.01 13.38
CA GLY A 70 -22.14 -10.32 13.11
C GLY A 70 -20.63 -10.26 12.87
N ALA A 71 -19.97 -9.17 13.22
CA ALA A 71 -18.51 -9.12 13.21
C ALA A 71 -17.96 -9.95 14.39
N HIS A 72 -16.95 -10.76 14.10
CA HIS A 72 -16.25 -11.55 15.11
C HIS A 72 -15.20 -10.68 15.80
N VAL A 73 -15.38 -10.45 17.10
CA VAL A 73 -14.46 -9.64 17.93
C VAL A 73 -13.70 -10.56 18.87
N THR A 74 -12.38 -10.53 18.80
CA THR A 74 -11.49 -11.31 19.65
C THR A 74 -10.64 -10.39 20.52
N ILE A 75 -10.58 -10.64 21.81
CA ILE A 75 -9.75 -9.92 22.80
C ILE A 75 -8.94 -10.97 23.58
N GLY A 76 -7.63 -11.04 23.33
CA GLY A 76 -6.81 -12.15 23.82
C GLY A 76 -7.37 -13.50 23.35
N HIS A 77 -7.75 -14.37 24.26
CA HIS A 77 -8.33 -15.70 23.96
C HIS A 77 -9.87 -15.73 24.01
N ARG A 78 -10.52 -14.60 24.21
CA ARG A 78 -11.98 -14.51 24.32
C ARG A 78 -12.56 -13.85 23.08
N SER A 79 -13.70 -14.35 22.62
CA SER A 79 -14.39 -13.80 21.46
C SER A 79 -15.89 -13.68 21.67
N ALA A 80 -16.50 -12.77 20.92
CA ALA A 80 -17.94 -12.61 20.79
C ALA A 80 -18.29 -12.09 19.40
N ARG A 81 -19.55 -12.27 18.98
CA ARG A 81 -20.07 -11.63 17.77
C ARG A 81 -20.82 -10.34 18.12
N SER A 82 -20.68 -9.35 17.27
CA SER A 82 -21.50 -8.13 17.41
C SER A 82 -22.97 -8.40 17.08
N ASP A 83 -23.86 -7.85 17.91
CA ASP A 83 -25.32 -7.95 17.82
C ASP A 83 -25.91 -7.08 16.69
N SER A 84 -27.23 -6.89 16.68
CA SER A 84 -27.96 -6.02 15.75
C SER A 84 -27.53 -4.55 15.85
N HIS A 85 -27.10 -4.11 17.02
CA HIS A 85 -26.57 -2.77 17.29
C HIS A 85 -25.07 -2.65 17.02
N GLY A 86 -24.44 -3.70 16.49
CA GLY A 86 -23.01 -3.74 16.19
C GLY A 86 -22.13 -3.81 17.45
N VAL A 87 -22.64 -4.25 18.60
CA VAL A 87 -21.93 -4.31 19.87
C VAL A 87 -21.57 -5.76 20.20
N ALA A 88 -20.31 -6.03 20.48
CA ALA A 88 -19.84 -7.31 21.01
C ALA A 88 -19.54 -7.17 22.50
N HIS A 89 -20.11 -8.08 23.33
CA HIS A 89 -19.88 -8.16 24.76
C HIS A 89 -18.88 -9.28 25.05
N VAL A 90 -17.67 -8.95 25.55
CA VAL A 90 -16.61 -9.90 25.85
C VAL A 90 -16.33 -9.90 27.35
N LYS A 91 -16.45 -11.04 28.01
CA LYS A 91 -16.13 -11.18 29.44
C LYS A 91 -14.62 -11.36 29.62
N LEU A 92 -13.95 -10.44 30.32
CA LEU A 92 -12.53 -10.47 30.64
C LEU A 92 -12.30 -10.68 32.17
N ARG A 93 -11.37 -11.55 32.53
CA ARG A 93 -10.98 -11.75 33.95
C ARG A 93 -10.13 -10.60 34.50
N ARG A 94 -9.36 -9.93 33.66
CA ARG A 94 -8.56 -8.74 34.00
C ARG A 94 -8.80 -7.66 32.96
N ARG A 95 -8.95 -6.42 33.39
CA ARG A 95 -9.02 -5.24 32.55
C ARG A 95 -7.61 -4.76 32.26
N SER A 96 -6.97 -5.25 31.21
CA SER A 96 -5.65 -4.82 30.77
C SER A 96 -5.73 -4.15 29.39
N ALA A 97 -4.62 -3.54 28.95
CA ALA A 97 -4.49 -3.09 27.58
C ALA A 97 -4.30 -4.31 26.67
N LEU A 98 -5.33 -4.69 25.94
CA LEU A 98 -5.34 -5.87 25.09
C LEU A 98 -5.56 -5.51 23.62
N VAL A 99 -4.94 -6.29 22.73
CA VAL A 99 -5.21 -6.22 21.32
C VAL A 99 -6.61 -6.79 21.05
N THR A 100 -7.44 -5.97 20.44
CA THR A 100 -8.77 -6.32 19.97
C THR A 100 -8.75 -6.48 18.47
N VAL A 101 -9.15 -7.63 17.99
CA VAL A 101 -9.25 -7.94 16.55
C VAL A 101 -10.73 -7.98 16.17
N ALA A 102 -11.11 -7.26 15.14
CA ALA A 102 -12.43 -7.39 14.54
C ALA A 102 -12.31 -7.87 13.10
N ALA A 103 -13.07 -8.90 12.74
CA ALA A 103 -13.10 -9.52 11.43
C ALA A 103 -14.52 -9.78 10.96
N LYS A 104 -14.78 -9.60 9.68
CA LYS A 104 -16.03 -9.96 9.01
C LYS A 104 -15.74 -10.25 7.53
N ARG A 105 -16.48 -11.20 6.92
CA ARG A 105 -16.38 -11.48 5.49
C ARG A 105 -16.58 -10.18 4.66
N GLY A 106 -15.70 -9.94 3.69
CA GLY A 106 -15.69 -8.74 2.86
C GLY A 106 -14.98 -7.52 3.46
N TYR A 107 -14.61 -7.57 4.74
CA TYR A 107 -13.83 -6.53 5.42
C TYR A 107 -12.37 -6.95 5.62
N ALA A 108 -11.48 -5.97 5.72
CA ALA A 108 -10.15 -6.19 6.22
C ALA A 108 -10.22 -6.49 7.73
N THR A 109 -9.45 -7.49 8.17
CA THR A 109 -9.27 -7.73 9.60
C THR A 109 -8.51 -6.55 10.20
N HIS A 110 -9.05 -5.97 11.26
CA HIS A 110 -8.45 -4.81 11.90
C HIS A 110 -8.14 -5.12 13.36
N ALA A 111 -6.94 -4.75 13.82
CA ALA A 111 -6.49 -4.95 15.19
C ALA A 111 -6.11 -3.62 15.83
N VAL A 112 -6.65 -3.35 17.01
CA VAL A 112 -6.38 -2.14 17.77
C VAL A 112 -6.11 -2.50 19.23
N ARG A 113 -5.16 -1.84 19.86
CA ARG A 113 -4.89 -1.99 21.28
C ARG A 113 -5.76 -1.04 22.09
N PHE A 114 -6.60 -1.60 22.96
CA PHE A 114 -7.45 -0.82 23.87
C PHE A 114 -7.04 -1.00 25.32
N ALA A 115 -7.09 0.08 26.09
CA ALA A 115 -6.85 0.11 27.52
C ALA A 115 -8.18 -0.07 28.29
N PHE A 116 -8.68 -1.30 28.38
CA PHE A 116 -9.99 -1.60 29.00
C PHE A 116 -10.05 -1.31 30.52
N HIS A 117 -8.91 -1.23 31.20
CA HIS A 117 -8.84 -0.81 32.61
C HIS A 117 -9.29 0.65 32.80
N LYS A 118 -9.10 1.50 31.77
CA LYS A 118 -9.51 2.91 31.79
C LYS A 118 -10.90 3.11 31.18
N ARG A 119 -11.25 2.30 30.16
CA ARG A 119 -12.49 2.45 29.40
C ARG A 119 -13.08 1.08 29.05
N PRO A 120 -14.18 0.65 29.68
CA PRO A 120 -14.82 -0.65 29.40
C PRO A 120 -15.55 -0.68 28.06
N LYS A 121 -15.76 0.46 27.43
CA LYS A 121 -16.41 0.61 26.09
C LYS A 121 -15.37 1.11 25.09
N SER A 122 -15.36 0.53 23.91
CA SER A 122 -14.45 0.91 22.82
C SER A 122 -15.11 0.77 21.47
N THR A 123 -14.61 1.48 20.47
CA THR A 123 -15.08 1.38 19.09
C THR A 123 -13.94 0.95 18.19
N ILE A 124 -14.17 -0.10 17.39
CA ILE A 124 -13.27 -0.55 16.36
C ILE A 124 -13.90 -0.31 14.98
N ARG A 125 -13.11 0.24 14.05
CA ARG A 125 -13.54 0.46 12.67
C ARG A 125 -12.96 -0.63 11.78
N ILE A 126 -13.81 -1.25 10.96
CA ILE A 126 -13.37 -2.19 9.93
C ILE A 126 -13.75 -1.64 8.57
N TYR A 127 -12.95 -1.96 7.55
CA TYR A 127 -13.07 -1.37 6.22
C TYR A 127 -13.29 -2.44 5.16
N ARG A 128 -14.14 -2.16 4.17
CA ARG A 128 -14.42 -3.10 3.08
C ARG A 128 -13.22 -3.19 2.16
N ARG A 129 -12.72 -4.41 1.90
CA ARG A 129 -11.56 -4.63 1.02
C ARG A 129 -11.78 -4.07 -0.38
N SER A 130 -12.97 -4.24 -0.94
CA SER A 130 -13.32 -3.75 -2.28
C SER A 130 -13.34 -2.23 -2.42
N LEU A 131 -13.39 -1.49 -1.32
CA LEU A 131 -13.43 -0.02 -1.31
C LEU A 131 -12.05 0.60 -1.02
N GLN A 132 -11.01 -0.20 -0.85
CA GLN A 132 -9.66 0.28 -0.56
C GLN A 132 -8.88 0.53 -1.86
N TRP A 133 -7.82 1.33 -1.75
CA TRP A 133 -6.91 1.68 -2.83
C TRP A 133 -5.47 1.42 -2.38
N THR A 134 -5.09 0.15 -2.29
CA THR A 134 -3.88 -0.28 -1.58
C THR A 134 -2.61 -0.24 -2.40
N MET A 135 -2.71 0.05 -3.70
CA MET A 135 -1.56 0.16 -4.62
C MET A 135 -1.90 1.08 -5.79
N TYR A 136 -0.89 1.52 -6.52
CA TYR A 136 -1.07 2.23 -7.79
C TYR A 136 -1.96 1.40 -8.75
N GLY A 137 -2.92 2.08 -9.38
CA GLY A 137 -3.82 1.42 -10.34
C GLY A 137 -4.92 0.59 -9.71
N VAL A 138 -5.20 0.72 -8.40
CA VAL A 138 -6.23 0.03 -7.61
C VAL A 138 -5.95 -1.45 -7.39
N GLY A 139 -5.63 -2.17 -8.45
CA GLY A 139 -5.40 -3.61 -8.43
C GLY A 139 -4.20 -4.04 -9.26
N PRO A 140 -3.89 -5.35 -9.27
CA PRO A 140 -2.70 -5.87 -9.92
C PRO A 140 -2.69 -5.70 -11.45
N GLY A 141 -3.85 -5.61 -12.09
CA GLY A 141 -3.98 -5.32 -13.54
C GLY A 141 -3.70 -3.86 -13.89
N ARG A 142 -3.48 -2.99 -12.92
CA ARG A 142 -3.22 -1.54 -13.12
C ARG A 142 -4.28 -0.84 -13.94
N THR A 143 -5.53 -1.26 -13.82
CA THR A 143 -6.65 -0.73 -14.63
C THR A 143 -7.05 0.69 -14.26
N GLN A 144 -6.49 1.28 -13.21
CA GLN A 144 -6.83 2.63 -12.72
C GLN A 144 -8.35 2.82 -12.50
N ALA A 145 -9.08 1.75 -12.28
CA ALA A 145 -10.54 1.75 -12.11
C ALA A 145 -10.93 1.23 -10.73
N GLN A 146 -11.81 1.98 -10.06
CA GLN A 146 -12.38 1.60 -8.76
C GLN A 146 -13.91 1.46 -8.87
N PRO A 147 -14.42 0.30 -9.31
CA PRO A 147 -15.84 0.12 -9.62
C PRO A 147 -16.73 0.01 -8.37
N ALA A 148 -16.14 -0.38 -7.23
CA ALA A 148 -16.91 -0.61 -6.01
C ALA A 148 -17.28 0.70 -5.29
N MET A 149 -16.52 1.77 -5.46
CA MET A 149 -16.81 3.07 -4.87
C MET A 149 -17.99 3.75 -5.56
N LYS A 150 -18.93 4.29 -4.79
CA LYS A 150 -20.15 4.96 -5.29
C LYS A 150 -20.07 6.48 -5.09
N VAL A 151 -18.90 7.07 -5.34
CA VAL A 151 -18.65 8.50 -5.20
C VAL A 151 -18.68 9.15 -6.57
N ARG A 152 -19.46 10.24 -6.73
CA ARG A 152 -19.66 10.94 -7.99
C ARG A 152 -19.89 12.44 -7.74
N PRO A 153 -19.43 13.32 -8.65
CA PRO A 153 -19.77 14.75 -8.59
C PRO A 153 -21.28 15.00 -8.64
N PRO A 154 -21.75 16.15 -8.09
CA PRO A 154 -20.98 17.25 -7.53
C PRO A 154 -20.38 16.93 -6.16
N PHE A 155 -19.21 17.54 -5.86
CA PHE A 155 -18.50 17.31 -4.63
C PHE A 155 -18.57 18.48 -3.65
N ARG A 156 -18.37 18.17 -2.36
CA ARG A 156 -17.96 19.14 -1.35
C ARG A 156 -16.62 18.73 -0.74
N VAL A 157 -15.76 19.71 -0.49
CA VAL A 157 -14.48 19.49 0.21
C VAL A 157 -14.77 19.18 1.68
N VAL A 158 -14.11 18.14 2.19
CA VAL A 158 -14.19 17.75 3.61
C VAL A 158 -12.98 18.31 4.37
N TRP A 159 -11.81 18.23 3.75
CA TRP A 159 -10.58 18.82 4.25
C TRP A 159 -9.57 19.00 3.11
N SER A 160 -8.57 19.86 3.32
CA SER A 160 -7.41 19.95 2.45
C SER A 160 -6.13 19.97 3.26
N ARG A 161 -5.02 19.47 2.68
CA ARG A 161 -3.69 19.41 3.31
C ARG A 161 -2.58 19.63 2.31
N GLY A 162 -1.66 20.52 2.66
CA GLY A 162 -0.37 20.65 1.97
C GLY A 162 0.54 19.47 2.27
N ILE A 163 1.21 18.95 1.24
CA ILE A 163 2.14 17.82 1.33
C ILE A 163 3.59 18.27 1.31
N GLY A 164 3.83 19.56 1.10
CA GLY A 164 5.15 20.20 1.22
C GLY A 164 6.05 20.08 0.00
N SER A 165 5.67 19.31 -1.02
CA SER A 165 6.36 19.19 -2.31
C SER A 165 5.48 18.51 -3.34
N LEU A 166 5.97 18.43 -4.59
CA LEU A 166 5.32 17.78 -5.71
C LEU A 166 4.80 16.39 -5.37
N ILE A 167 3.57 16.13 -5.78
CA ILE A 167 2.86 14.84 -5.74
C ILE A 167 2.76 14.34 -7.19
N GLU A 168 3.70 13.54 -7.61
CA GLU A 168 3.71 12.98 -8.97
C GLU A 168 2.81 11.75 -9.09
N PHE A 169 2.76 10.93 -8.05
CA PHE A 169 1.97 9.70 -7.99
C PHE A 169 0.90 9.76 -6.89
N PRO A 170 -0.24 9.06 -7.07
CA PRO A 170 -1.37 9.19 -6.15
C PRO A 170 -1.10 8.56 -4.78
N ALA A 171 -1.80 9.08 -3.78
CA ALA A 171 -1.89 8.44 -2.48
C ALA A 171 -2.56 7.06 -2.60
N VAL A 172 -2.09 6.11 -1.82
CA VAL A 172 -2.82 4.86 -1.58
C VAL A 172 -3.61 4.98 -0.29
N VAL A 173 -4.73 4.27 -0.20
CA VAL A 173 -5.64 4.37 0.94
C VAL A 173 -5.97 2.99 1.47
N SER A 174 -5.74 2.79 2.76
CA SER A 174 -6.12 1.56 3.47
C SER A 174 -6.57 1.88 4.89
N ASP A 175 -7.65 1.26 5.31
CA ASP A 175 -8.19 1.29 6.68
C ASP A 175 -8.38 2.72 7.22
N GLY A 176 -8.82 3.63 6.35
CA GLY A 176 -9.11 5.02 6.69
C GLY A 176 -7.87 5.91 6.82
N VAL A 177 -6.74 5.46 6.33
CA VAL A 177 -5.47 6.22 6.28
C VAL A 177 -5.01 6.32 4.82
N ALA A 178 -4.68 7.54 4.39
CA ALA A 178 -4.03 7.82 3.12
C ALA A 178 -2.51 7.89 3.32
N TYR A 179 -1.76 7.17 2.50
CA TYR A 179 -0.30 7.17 2.49
C TYR A 179 0.17 7.80 1.20
N ILE A 180 1.01 8.81 1.32
CA ILE A 180 1.52 9.56 0.18
C ILE A 180 3.01 9.86 0.32
N ALA A 181 3.73 9.72 -0.78
CA ALA A 181 5.12 10.13 -0.91
C ALA A 181 5.22 11.37 -1.80
N ASN A 182 6.23 12.21 -1.58
CA ASN A 182 6.46 13.41 -2.36
C ASN A 182 7.89 13.49 -2.93
N ALA A 183 8.12 14.42 -3.82
CA ALA A 183 9.41 14.59 -4.50
C ALA A 183 10.59 15.02 -3.56
N LYS A 184 10.33 15.33 -2.29
CA LYS A 184 11.38 15.59 -1.28
C LYS A 184 11.71 14.35 -0.42
N GLY A 185 11.16 13.18 -0.74
CA GLY A 185 11.43 11.96 0.04
C GLY A 185 10.61 11.86 1.33
N THR A 186 9.61 12.71 1.53
CA THR A 186 8.73 12.61 2.69
C THR A 186 7.58 11.68 2.41
N VAL A 187 7.39 10.68 3.28
CA VAL A 187 6.20 9.81 3.31
C VAL A 187 5.30 10.27 4.44
N ARG A 188 4.03 10.48 4.16
CA ARG A 188 3.02 10.91 5.15
C ARG A 188 1.85 9.95 5.19
N ALA A 189 1.37 9.68 6.40
CA ALA A 189 0.09 9.04 6.65
C ALA A 189 -0.91 10.08 7.16
N LEU A 190 -2.04 10.20 6.49
CA LEU A 190 -3.10 11.16 6.81
C LEU A 190 -4.40 10.44 7.09
N SER A 191 -5.11 10.87 8.12
CA SER A 191 -6.45 10.38 8.40
C SER A 191 -7.42 10.77 7.27
N MET A 192 -8.05 9.80 6.63
CA MET A 192 -9.08 10.05 5.62
C MET A 192 -10.28 10.82 6.19
N ARG A 193 -10.51 10.77 7.51
CA ARG A 193 -11.65 11.40 8.15
C ARG A 193 -11.54 12.92 8.23
N ASN A 194 -10.35 13.43 8.54
CA ASN A 194 -10.14 14.86 8.85
C ASN A 194 -8.82 15.43 8.34
N GLY A 195 -8.00 14.65 7.62
CA GLY A 195 -6.72 15.08 7.08
C GLY A 195 -5.62 15.30 8.13
N HIS A 196 -5.84 14.91 9.40
CA HIS A 196 -4.79 15.03 10.41
C HIS A 196 -3.63 14.09 10.09
N LEU A 197 -2.42 14.56 10.35
CA LEU A 197 -1.20 13.77 10.25
C LEU A 197 -1.23 12.66 11.30
N VAL A 198 -1.11 11.41 10.85
CA VAL A 198 -0.97 10.24 11.72
C VAL A 198 0.50 10.03 12.05
N TRP A 199 1.34 10.03 11.00
CA TRP A 199 2.79 9.99 11.12
C TRP A 199 3.45 10.54 9.85
N ARG A 200 4.74 10.84 9.96
CA ARG A 200 5.63 11.28 8.88
C ARG A 200 6.94 10.53 8.98
N HIS A 201 7.47 10.11 7.84
CA HIS A 201 8.79 9.52 7.70
C HIS A 201 9.57 10.26 6.62
N GLU A 202 10.83 10.52 6.87
CA GLU A 202 11.73 11.15 5.89
C GLU A 202 12.81 10.16 5.50
N THR A 203 12.98 9.94 4.21
CA THR A 203 14.06 9.13 3.70
C THR A 203 15.33 9.98 3.56
N PRO A 204 16.51 9.47 3.92
CA PRO A 204 17.72 10.27 4.03
C PRO A 204 18.20 10.95 2.75
N ARG A 205 17.79 10.46 1.56
CA ARG A 205 18.34 10.91 0.26
C ARG A 205 17.29 11.04 -0.84
N GLY A 206 16.00 11.20 -0.50
CA GLY A 206 15.18 10.68 -1.47
C GLY A 206 14.12 11.46 -2.16
N LYS A 207 14.24 11.76 -3.42
CA LYS A 207 13.12 11.98 -4.32
C LYS A 207 12.30 10.69 -4.42
N MET A 208 10.97 10.79 -4.26
CA MET A 208 10.02 9.71 -4.51
C MET A 208 9.21 10.02 -5.76
N ALA A 209 9.25 9.09 -6.70
CA ALA A 209 8.51 9.17 -7.97
C ALA A 209 7.71 7.88 -8.19
N ALA A 210 7.07 7.37 -7.13
CA ALA A 210 6.23 6.17 -7.15
C ALA A 210 5.13 6.26 -6.09
N SER A 211 3.96 5.68 -6.38
CA SER A 211 2.95 5.44 -5.34
C SER A 211 3.48 4.40 -4.34
N PRO A 212 3.21 4.55 -3.05
CA PRO A 212 3.41 3.45 -2.11
C PRO A 212 2.51 2.24 -2.42
N ALA A 213 2.79 1.10 -1.77
CA ALA A 213 1.85 -0.02 -1.71
C ALA A 213 1.69 -0.54 -0.29
N VAL A 214 0.46 -0.93 0.06
CA VAL A 214 0.14 -1.51 1.37
C VAL A 214 0.14 -3.04 1.27
N TRP A 215 0.90 -3.68 2.15
CA TRP A 215 0.91 -5.13 2.31
C TRP A 215 0.85 -5.50 3.80
N GLY A 216 -0.28 -6.05 4.24
CA GLY A 216 -0.48 -6.36 5.66
C GLY A 216 -0.27 -5.15 6.58
N GLY A 217 0.66 -5.26 7.51
CA GLY A 217 1.08 -4.19 8.43
C GLY A 217 2.14 -3.23 7.89
N GLU A 218 2.53 -3.40 6.64
CA GLU A 218 3.66 -2.73 6.01
C GLU A 218 3.24 -1.76 4.91
N LEU A 219 4.05 -0.74 4.71
CA LEU A 219 4.00 0.21 3.61
C LEU A 219 5.31 0.12 2.83
N ILE A 220 5.24 -0.28 1.58
CA ILE A 220 6.38 -0.38 0.67
C ILE A 220 6.49 0.92 -0.11
N VAL A 221 7.68 1.51 -0.13
CA VAL A 221 7.96 2.78 -0.81
C VAL A 221 9.24 2.65 -1.62
N HIS A 222 9.20 3.07 -2.87
CA HIS A 222 10.35 3.06 -3.77
C HIS A 222 10.94 4.46 -3.90
N GLY A 223 12.27 4.54 -3.82
CA GLY A 223 13.03 5.79 -3.90
C GLY A 223 13.84 5.92 -5.18
N MET A 224 13.95 7.15 -5.67
CA MET A 224 14.88 7.51 -6.75
C MET A 224 16.35 7.44 -6.29
N ASP A 225 16.59 7.24 -5.01
CA ASP A 225 17.89 6.93 -4.40
C ASP A 225 18.30 5.46 -4.59
N GLY A 226 17.47 4.66 -5.25
CA GLY A 226 17.72 3.25 -5.49
C GLY A 226 17.43 2.33 -4.31
N HIS A 227 16.60 2.78 -3.36
CA HIS A 227 16.20 1.98 -2.22
C HIS A 227 14.72 1.58 -2.27
N VAL A 228 14.45 0.38 -1.79
CA VAL A 228 13.12 -0.05 -1.34
C VAL A 228 13.07 0.17 0.16
N TRP A 229 12.15 1.02 0.62
CA TRP A 229 11.92 1.31 2.03
C TRP A 229 10.65 0.61 2.48
N VAL A 230 10.70 -0.18 3.55
CA VAL A 230 9.51 -0.81 4.13
C VAL A 230 9.27 -0.27 5.51
N LEU A 231 8.14 0.42 5.66
CA LEU A 231 7.76 1.12 6.87
C LEU A 231 6.63 0.39 7.59
N ARG A 232 6.59 0.48 8.90
CA ARG A 232 5.43 0.05 9.67
C ARG A 232 4.25 0.98 9.38
N ARG A 233 3.15 0.44 8.95
CA ARG A 233 1.98 1.21 8.52
C ARG A 233 1.33 2.04 9.63
N THR A 234 1.46 1.63 10.89
CA THR A 234 0.80 2.28 12.04
C THR A 234 1.50 3.53 12.55
N ASP A 235 2.81 3.61 12.42
CA ASP A 235 3.65 4.66 13.02
C ASP A 235 4.76 5.20 12.10
N GLY A 236 4.91 4.64 10.91
CA GLY A 236 5.92 5.07 9.94
C GLY A 236 7.36 4.66 10.28
N ARG A 237 7.57 3.82 11.32
CA ARG A 237 8.89 3.34 11.68
C ARG A 237 9.46 2.47 10.56
N LEU A 238 10.73 2.69 10.19
CA LEU A 238 11.46 1.84 9.27
C LEU A 238 11.56 0.42 9.87
N LEU A 239 11.13 -0.56 9.09
CA LEU A 239 11.27 -1.98 9.42
C LEU A 239 12.55 -2.54 8.80
N TRP A 240 12.72 -2.33 7.51
CA TRP A 240 13.91 -2.71 6.76
C TRP A 240 13.99 -1.93 5.45
N HIS A 241 15.15 -1.98 4.78
CA HIS A 241 15.34 -1.45 3.44
C HIS A 241 16.18 -2.41 2.61
N TYR A 242 16.12 -2.25 1.28
CA TYR A 242 16.93 -2.99 0.33
C TYR A 242 17.53 -2.03 -0.70
N THR A 243 18.82 -2.16 -0.95
CA THR A 243 19.54 -1.32 -1.93
C THR A 243 19.58 -2.01 -3.29
N VAL A 244 18.99 -1.37 -4.29
CA VAL A 244 19.01 -1.80 -5.69
C VAL A 244 20.20 -1.22 -6.43
N GLY A 245 20.67 -0.05 -6.00
CA GLY A 245 21.78 0.69 -6.61
C GLY A 245 21.42 1.43 -7.90
N SER A 246 20.12 1.59 -8.18
CA SER A 246 19.62 2.32 -9.34
C SER A 246 18.25 2.91 -9.04
N PRO A 247 17.90 4.12 -9.54
CA PRO A 247 16.62 4.76 -9.31
C PRO A 247 15.42 3.85 -9.59
N ILE A 248 14.42 3.88 -8.70
CA ILE A 248 13.20 3.08 -8.82
C ILE A 248 12.01 4.03 -8.94
N GLU A 249 11.45 4.13 -10.13
CA GLU A 249 10.26 4.93 -10.46
C GLU A 249 9.01 4.06 -10.58
N SER A 250 9.20 2.77 -10.74
CA SER A 250 8.15 1.75 -10.76
C SER A 250 7.45 1.64 -9.41
N SER A 251 6.14 1.81 -9.36
CA SER A 251 5.35 1.62 -8.12
C SER A 251 5.26 0.15 -7.73
N PRO A 252 5.36 -0.20 -6.45
CA PRO A 252 5.37 -1.58 -5.97
C PRO A 252 4.14 -2.38 -6.40
N ILE A 253 4.34 -3.68 -6.68
CA ILE A 253 3.26 -4.66 -6.77
C ILE A 253 3.63 -5.90 -5.97
N VAL A 254 2.73 -6.32 -5.08
CA VAL A 254 2.98 -7.54 -4.31
C VAL A 254 2.41 -8.76 -5.01
N VAL A 255 3.27 -9.70 -5.35
CA VAL A 255 2.95 -10.95 -6.03
C VAL A 255 3.46 -12.13 -5.22
N ALA A 256 2.54 -12.96 -4.70
CA ALA A 256 2.87 -14.12 -3.86
C ALA A 256 3.84 -13.79 -2.71
N GLY A 257 3.65 -12.63 -2.06
CA GLY A 257 4.49 -12.17 -0.95
C GLY A 257 5.86 -11.61 -1.37
N ALA A 258 6.06 -11.31 -2.65
CA ALA A 258 7.22 -10.58 -3.12
C ALA A 258 6.81 -9.22 -3.69
N ASP A 259 7.58 -8.19 -3.38
CA ASP A 259 7.54 -6.92 -4.08
C ASP A 259 8.24 -7.05 -5.43
N VAL A 260 7.54 -6.67 -6.51
CA VAL A 260 8.06 -6.76 -7.88
C VAL A 260 8.08 -5.38 -8.52
N PHE A 261 9.20 -4.99 -9.09
CA PHE A 261 9.40 -3.66 -9.68
C PHE A 261 10.51 -3.64 -10.73
N GLY A 262 10.50 -2.60 -11.57
CA GLY A 262 11.58 -2.27 -12.50
C GLY A 262 12.45 -1.13 -11.99
N ALA A 263 13.71 -1.05 -12.44
CA ALA A 263 14.64 0.02 -12.11
C ALA A 263 15.29 0.62 -13.38
N TRP A 264 15.91 1.78 -13.24
CA TRP A 264 16.51 2.50 -14.38
C TRP A 264 17.66 1.77 -15.05
N ASN A 265 18.37 0.91 -14.31
CA ASN A 265 19.43 0.05 -14.88
C ASN A 265 18.88 -1.13 -15.71
N GLY A 266 17.59 -1.18 -15.97
CA GLY A 266 16.96 -2.24 -16.76
C GLY A 266 16.74 -3.55 -16.01
N THR A 267 16.83 -3.57 -14.68
CA THR A 267 16.50 -4.76 -13.90
C THR A 267 15.03 -4.80 -13.53
N ILE A 268 14.44 -5.99 -13.59
CA ILE A 268 13.16 -6.31 -12.94
C ILE A 268 13.48 -7.23 -11.77
N THR A 269 13.10 -6.82 -10.58
CA THR A 269 13.47 -7.47 -9.32
C THR A 269 12.23 -7.95 -8.58
N ALA A 270 12.30 -9.12 -7.97
CA ALA A 270 11.32 -9.60 -6.98
C ALA A 270 12.02 -9.81 -5.63
N LEU A 271 11.61 -9.05 -4.63
CA LEU A 271 12.07 -9.13 -3.25
C LEU A 271 11.05 -9.86 -2.38
N ASP A 272 11.47 -10.89 -1.68
CA ASP A 272 10.63 -11.57 -0.70
C ASP A 272 10.41 -10.68 0.52
N LEU A 273 9.17 -10.30 0.77
CA LEU A 273 8.79 -9.39 1.86
C LEU A 273 8.86 -10.02 3.25
N ARG A 274 8.92 -11.34 3.34
CA ARG A 274 9.00 -12.06 4.62
C ARG A 274 10.44 -12.37 5.00
N THR A 275 11.27 -12.76 4.02
CA THR A 275 12.67 -13.13 4.25
C THR A 275 13.63 -11.98 3.98
N HIS A 276 13.16 -10.89 3.36
CA HIS A 276 13.90 -9.70 2.94
C HIS A 276 15.02 -10.02 1.94
N LYS A 277 14.91 -11.16 1.22
CA LYS A 277 15.91 -11.64 0.27
C LYS A 277 15.40 -11.53 -1.17
N LEU A 278 16.35 -11.46 -2.08
CA LEU A 278 16.08 -11.54 -3.51
C LEU A 278 15.49 -12.92 -3.85
N ARG A 279 14.33 -12.95 -4.53
CA ARG A 279 13.76 -14.18 -5.11
C ARG A 279 14.29 -14.43 -6.51
N TRP A 280 14.23 -13.42 -7.34
CA TRP A 280 14.78 -13.43 -8.69
C TRP A 280 15.01 -12.00 -9.18
N ARG A 281 15.93 -11.89 -10.14
CA ARG A 281 16.21 -10.65 -10.88
C ARG A 281 16.45 -10.99 -12.33
N VAL A 282 15.92 -10.16 -13.23
CA VAL A 282 16.12 -10.27 -14.68
C VAL A 282 16.63 -8.94 -15.18
N HIS A 283 17.63 -8.97 -16.05
CA HIS A 283 18.16 -7.79 -16.72
C HIS A 283 17.61 -7.72 -18.15
N THR A 284 16.98 -6.60 -18.50
CA THR A 284 16.34 -6.40 -19.83
C THR A 284 17.23 -5.63 -20.79
N GLY A 285 18.29 -5.00 -20.31
CA GLY A 285 19.21 -4.14 -21.08
C GLY A 285 18.71 -2.72 -21.28
N CYS A 286 17.48 -2.39 -20.89
CA CYS A 286 16.89 -1.07 -21.15
C CYS A 286 16.22 -0.50 -19.90
N LYS A 287 16.39 0.81 -19.70
CA LYS A 287 15.77 1.55 -18.58
C LYS A 287 14.29 1.21 -18.42
N ILE A 288 13.85 1.01 -17.18
CA ILE A 288 12.46 0.76 -16.81
C ILE A 288 12.00 1.84 -15.82
N THR A 289 10.96 2.57 -16.19
CA THR A 289 10.21 3.52 -15.35
C THR A 289 8.80 3.01 -15.10
N SER A 290 8.29 2.23 -16.04
CA SER A 290 6.96 1.64 -16.03
C SER A 290 6.75 0.76 -14.79
N SER A 291 5.61 0.90 -14.12
CA SER A 291 5.22 -0.04 -13.08
C SER A 291 4.77 -1.37 -13.67
N VAL A 292 4.96 -2.44 -12.91
CA VAL A 292 4.57 -3.79 -13.35
C VAL A 292 3.06 -3.98 -13.18
N ALA A 293 2.38 -4.45 -14.24
CA ALA A 293 1.02 -4.96 -14.19
C ALA A 293 1.01 -6.50 -14.15
N ARG A 294 -0.05 -7.11 -13.62
CA ARG A 294 -0.16 -8.56 -13.50
C ARG A 294 -1.53 -9.07 -13.91
N HIS A 295 -1.53 -10.17 -14.66
CA HIS A 295 -2.74 -10.98 -14.89
C HIS A 295 -2.41 -12.47 -14.75
N GLY A 296 -3.15 -13.15 -13.88
CA GLY A 296 -2.84 -14.56 -13.57
C GLY A 296 -1.38 -14.76 -13.14
N GLY A 297 -0.67 -15.64 -13.79
CA GLY A 297 0.76 -15.95 -13.57
C GLY A 297 1.73 -15.14 -14.43
N THR A 298 1.29 -14.05 -15.08
CA THR A 298 2.09 -13.24 -15.99
C THR A 298 2.21 -11.80 -15.52
N LEU A 299 3.43 -11.26 -15.56
CA LEU A 299 3.76 -9.84 -15.35
C LEU A 299 3.92 -9.16 -16.70
N TYR A 300 3.50 -7.92 -16.79
CA TYR A 300 3.63 -7.07 -17.98
C TYR A 300 4.32 -5.77 -17.58
N VAL A 301 5.38 -5.40 -18.31
CA VAL A 301 6.15 -4.19 -18.07
C VAL A 301 6.68 -3.63 -19.37
N GLY A 302 6.70 -2.31 -19.48
CA GLY A 302 7.29 -1.62 -20.61
C GLY A 302 8.70 -1.14 -20.32
N ASP A 303 9.54 -1.01 -21.33
CA ASP A 303 10.88 -0.46 -21.22
C ASP A 303 11.18 0.66 -22.23
N TYR A 304 12.31 1.32 -22.06
CA TYR A 304 12.74 2.41 -22.93
C TYR A 304 13.25 1.98 -24.29
N CYS A 305 13.47 0.68 -24.54
CA CYS A 305 13.73 0.15 -25.88
C CYS A 305 12.43 -0.05 -26.69
N GLY A 306 11.30 0.42 -26.18
CA GLY A 306 10.02 0.31 -26.87
C GLY A 306 9.47 -1.12 -26.87
N ARG A 307 9.70 -1.87 -25.78
CA ARG A 307 9.20 -3.24 -25.66
C ARG A 307 8.16 -3.35 -24.55
N LEU A 308 7.11 -4.11 -24.83
CA LEU A 308 6.27 -4.73 -23.82
C LEU A 308 6.81 -6.12 -23.54
N LEU A 309 7.21 -6.38 -22.31
CA LEU A 309 7.73 -7.66 -21.83
C LEU A 309 6.66 -8.37 -21.02
N ALA A 310 6.46 -9.66 -21.29
CA ALA A 310 5.63 -10.55 -20.47
C ALA A 310 6.51 -11.59 -19.80
N LEU A 311 6.47 -11.65 -18.47
CA LEU A 311 7.33 -12.52 -17.67
C LEU A 311 6.49 -13.47 -16.81
N ASN A 312 7.07 -14.63 -16.49
CA ASN A 312 6.50 -15.50 -15.49
C ASN A 312 6.61 -14.86 -14.10
N ALA A 313 5.49 -14.70 -13.42
CA ALA A 313 5.43 -13.99 -12.13
C ALA A 313 6.21 -14.68 -11.00
N ARG A 314 6.43 -15.98 -11.07
CA ARG A 314 7.14 -16.76 -10.05
C ARG A 314 8.65 -16.79 -10.25
N THR A 315 9.11 -16.81 -11.51
CA THR A 315 10.52 -17.07 -11.86
C THR A 315 11.21 -15.89 -12.54
N GLY A 316 10.48 -14.87 -13.00
CA GLY A 316 11.00 -13.78 -13.80
C GLY A 316 11.33 -14.15 -15.26
N ARG A 317 11.24 -15.43 -15.66
CA ARG A 317 11.57 -15.85 -17.04
C ARG A 317 10.67 -15.16 -18.06
N LEU A 318 11.28 -14.64 -19.12
CA LEU A 318 10.57 -14.05 -20.26
C LEU A 318 9.68 -15.10 -20.92
N ARG A 319 8.42 -14.76 -21.12
CA ARG A 319 7.45 -15.56 -21.89
C ARG A 319 7.39 -15.12 -23.34
N TRP A 320 7.29 -13.81 -23.53
CA TRP A 320 7.31 -13.16 -24.83
C TRP A 320 7.63 -11.66 -24.70
N SER A 321 8.07 -11.07 -25.78
CA SER A 321 8.27 -9.63 -25.94
C SER A 321 7.59 -9.14 -27.22
N ARG A 322 7.10 -7.89 -27.20
CA ARG A 322 6.52 -7.22 -28.38
C ARG A 322 6.99 -5.79 -28.45
N SER A 323 7.34 -5.35 -29.65
CA SER A 323 7.72 -3.98 -29.91
C SER A 323 6.48 -3.08 -29.99
N VAL A 324 6.59 -1.89 -29.41
CA VAL A 324 5.72 -0.75 -29.64
C VAL A 324 6.51 0.34 -30.39
N ASN A 325 5.85 1.39 -30.87
CA ASN A 325 6.47 2.40 -31.74
C ASN A 325 7.31 3.45 -30.99
N GLY A 326 7.84 3.16 -29.81
CA GLY A 326 8.67 4.09 -29.02
C GLY A 326 8.78 3.70 -27.57
N ARG A 327 9.49 4.49 -26.77
CA ARG A 327 9.75 4.25 -25.35
C ARG A 327 8.46 4.08 -24.55
N VAL A 328 8.44 3.17 -23.60
CA VAL A 328 7.32 2.98 -22.66
C VAL A 328 7.67 3.58 -21.33
N TYR A 329 7.08 4.73 -21.02
CA TYR A 329 7.18 5.38 -19.70
C TYR A 329 6.01 4.96 -18.81
N GLY A 330 4.78 5.11 -19.32
CA GLY A 330 3.56 4.82 -18.57
C GLY A 330 3.38 3.32 -18.29
N THR A 331 2.58 3.04 -17.30
CA THR A 331 2.31 1.67 -16.86
C THR A 331 1.28 0.99 -17.75
N PRO A 332 1.52 -0.23 -18.26
CA PRO A 332 0.53 -1.01 -18.97
C PRO A 332 -0.69 -1.33 -18.08
N ALA A 333 -1.88 -1.35 -18.67
CA ALA A 333 -3.08 -1.85 -18.00
C ALA A 333 -3.53 -3.17 -18.60
N VAL A 334 -3.98 -4.11 -17.75
CA VAL A 334 -4.43 -5.44 -18.17
C VAL A 334 -5.86 -5.66 -17.75
N ASP A 335 -6.73 -5.94 -18.71
CA ASP A 335 -8.15 -6.19 -18.46
C ASP A 335 -8.74 -7.11 -19.53
N HIS A 336 -9.62 -8.04 -19.14
CA HIS A 336 -10.37 -8.93 -20.03
C HIS A 336 -9.54 -9.51 -21.19
N GLY A 337 -8.38 -10.11 -20.87
CA GLY A 337 -7.49 -10.76 -21.84
C GLY A 337 -6.71 -9.82 -22.75
N ARG A 338 -6.71 -8.52 -22.49
CA ARG A 338 -5.99 -7.48 -23.25
C ARG A 338 -4.98 -6.73 -22.40
N VAL A 339 -3.90 -6.31 -23.03
CA VAL A 339 -2.85 -5.45 -22.44
C VAL A 339 -2.80 -4.15 -23.25
N PHE A 340 -3.00 -3.03 -22.60
CA PHE A 340 -2.95 -1.69 -23.19
C PHE A 340 -1.65 -1.01 -22.79
N VAL A 341 -0.84 -0.63 -23.75
CA VAL A 341 0.53 -0.11 -23.56
C VAL A 341 0.65 1.28 -24.15
N PRO A 342 0.91 2.30 -23.31
CA PRO A 342 1.21 3.63 -23.83
C PRO A 342 2.63 3.66 -24.37
N SER A 343 2.82 4.29 -25.55
CA SER A 343 4.13 4.58 -26.11
C SER A 343 4.42 6.07 -25.99
N SER A 344 5.38 6.41 -25.11
CA SER A 344 5.66 7.81 -24.80
C SER A 344 6.19 8.55 -26.02
N THR A 345 7.33 8.14 -26.57
CA THR A 345 7.93 8.83 -27.74
C THR A 345 7.26 8.49 -29.07
N GLY A 346 6.57 7.37 -29.15
CA GLY A 346 5.80 7.00 -30.34
C GLY A 346 4.40 7.60 -30.40
N GLY A 347 3.98 8.34 -29.37
CA GLY A 347 2.70 9.05 -29.36
C GLY A 347 1.49 8.15 -29.61
N SER A 348 1.41 7.00 -28.94
CA SER A 348 0.31 6.06 -29.20
C SER A 348 -0.11 5.24 -28.00
N LEU A 349 -1.29 4.66 -28.09
CA LEU A 349 -1.73 3.56 -27.26
C LEU A 349 -1.87 2.30 -28.12
N THR A 350 -1.20 1.21 -27.73
CA THR A 350 -1.24 -0.08 -28.45
C THR A 350 -1.91 -1.14 -27.58
N ALA A 351 -2.74 -1.97 -28.16
CA ALA A 351 -3.36 -3.12 -27.49
C ALA A 351 -2.84 -4.44 -28.05
N PHE A 352 -2.57 -5.38 -27.13
CA PHE A 352 -2.24 -6.77 -27.40
C PHE A 352 -3.17 -7.69 -26.63
N THR A 353 -3.29 -8.95 -27.05
CA THR A 353 -3.84 -9.98 -26.17
C THR A 353 -2.84 -10.26 -25.05
N THR A 354 -3.29 -10.90 -23.95
CA THR A 354 -2.39 -11.36 -22.88
C THR A 354 -1.36 -12.41 -23.37
N GLY A 355 -1.60 -13.06 -24.51
CA GLY A 355 -0.65 -13.94 -25.20
C GLY A 355 0.30 -13.23 -26.17
N GLY A 356 0.21 -11.91 -26.31
CA GLY A 356 1.14 -11.10 -27.12
C GLY A 356 0.73 -10.93 -28.60
N ARG A 357 -0.48 -11.37 -29.01
CA ARG A 357 -0.98 -11.07 -30.36
C ARG A 357 -1.40 -9.60 -30.44
N TYR A 358 -0.92 -8.86 -31.45
CA TYR A 358 -1.33 -7.50 -31.73
C TYR A 358 -2.83 -7.42 -32.03
N LEU A 359 -3.48 -6.36 -31.53
CA LEU A 359 -4.90 -6.11 -31.78
C LEU A 359 -5.10 -4.79 -32.54
N TRP A 360 -4.63 -3.70 -32.01
CA TRP A 360 -4.76 -2.38 -32.61
C TRP A 360 -3.77 -1.36 -32.00
N ARG A 361 -3.57 -0.24 -32.69
CA ARG A 361 -2.84 0.95 -32.22
C ARG A 361 -3.63 2.20 -32.54
N ARG A 362 -3.66 3.15 -31.62
CA ARG A 362 -4.19 4.49 -31.82
C ARG A 362 -3.06 5.51 -31.62
N ASN A 363 -2.76 6.27 -32.67
CA ASN A 363 -1.81 7.39 -32.63
C ASN A 363 -2.50 8.67 -32.14
N THR A 364 -1.74 9.57 -31.49
CA THR A 364 -2.24 10.80 -30.86
C THR A 364 -1.51 12.06 -31.30
N GLU A 365 -0.59 11.97 -32.25
CA GLU A 365 0.21 13.09 -32.79
C GLU A 365 1.14 13.75 -31.74
N SER A 366 1.20 13.26 -30.52
CA SER A 366 2.09 13.74 -29.45
C SER A 366 2.35 12.65 -28.42
N TYR A 367 3.30 12.88 -27.51
CA TYR A 367 3.71 11.93 -26.49
C TYR A 367 2.56 11.39 -25.63
N VAL A 368 2.61 10.10 -25.27
CA VAL A 368 1.67 9.46 -24.35
C VAL A 368 2.42 8.93 -23.14
N TYR A 369 2.57 9.78 -22.11
CA TYR A 369 3.13 9.39 -20.81
C TYR A 369 2.05 8.82 -19.87
N SER A 370 0.80 9.17 -20.12
CA SER A 370 -0.35 8.76 -19.32
C SER A 370 -0.52 7.25 -19.27
N SER A 371 -0.57 6.68 -18.08
CA SER A 371 -0.99 5.27 -17.91
C SER A 371 -2.49 5.15 -18.17
N PRO A 372 -2.94 4.17 -18.97
CA PRO A 372 -4.35 4.06 -19.34
C PRO A 372 -5.22 3.55 -18.18
N ALA A 373 -6.43 4.10 -18.07
CA ALA A 373 -7.50 3.51 -17.28
C ALA A 373 -8.38 2.61 -18.14
N VAL A 374 -8.82 1.47 -17.60
CA VAL A 374 -9.69 0.53 -18.32
C VAL A 374 -10.93 0.22 -17.49
N ALA A 375 -12.11 0.50 -18.05
CA ALA A 375 -13.37 0.23 -17.39
C ALA A 375 -14.50 0.04 -18.39
N ASN A 376 -15.37 -0.92 -18.15
CA ASN A 376 -16.61 -1.15 -18.92
C ASN A 376 -16.38 -1.18 -20.44
N GLY A 377 -15.36 -1.91 -20.90
CA GLY A 377 -15.03 -2.04 -22.32
C GLY A 377 -14.46 -0.78 -22.99
N ARG A 378 -14.03 0.19 -22.21
CA ARG A 378 -13.39 1.45 -22.65
C ARG A 378 -12.01 1.62 -22.08
N VAL A 379 -11.16 2.34 -22.81
CA VAL A 379 -9.81 2.72 -22.38
C VAL A 379 -9.72 4.24 -22.41
N PHE A 380 -9.20 4.83 -21.32
CA PHE A 380 -9.06 6.27 -21.16
C PHE A 380 -7.60 6.61 -20.94
N PHE A 381 -7.09 7.63 -21.61
CA PHE A 381 -5.71 8.10 -21.43
C PHE A 381 -5.57 9.54 -21.94
N GLY A 382 -4.54 10.21 -21.49
CA GLY A 382 -4.18 11.55 -21.92
C GLY A 382 -2.95 11.56 -22.81
N SER A 383 -2.81 12.61 -23.60
CA SER A 383 -1.62 12.88 -24.42
C SER A 383 -1.07 14.27 -24.15
N TYR A 384 0.19 14.50 -24.51
CA TYR A 384 0.85 15.80 -24.37
C TYR A 384 0.29 16.89 -25.32
N ASN A 385 -0.50 16.51 -26.32
CA ASN A 385 -1.29 17.48 -27.08
C ASN A 385 -2.47 18.08 -26.28
N GLY A 386 -2.60 17.72 -24.99
CA GLY A 386 -3.65 18.21 -24.12
C GLY A 386 -5.01 17.56 -24.35
N VAL A 387 -5.08 16.46 -25.07
CA VAL A 387 -6.33 15.75 -25.37
C VAL A 387 -6.49 14.54 -24.45
N PHE A 388 -7.66 14.44 -23.81
CA PHE A 388 -8.12 13.29 -23.07
C PHE A 388 -8.99 12.41 -23.97
N TYR A 389 -8.59 11.16 -24.14
CA TYR A 389 -9.21 10.20 -25.06
C TYR A 389 -10.02 9.14 -24.32
N ALA A 390 -11.13 8.74 -24.93
CA ALA A 390 -11.82 7.48 -24.63
C ALA A 390 -11.93 6.63 -25.88
N LEU A 391 -11.42 5.41 -25.83
CA LEU A 391 -11.47 4.46 -26.93
C LEU A 391 -12.28 3.24 -26.56
N ARG A 392 -12.88 2.57 -27.55
CA ARG A 392 -13.41 1.22 -27.40
C ARG A 392 -12.26 0.23 -27.22
N ALA A 393 -12.24 -0.50 -26.10
CA ALA A 393 -11.16 -1.41 -25.76
C ALA A 393 -10.96 -2.56 -26.74
N SER A 394 -12.01 -2.97 -27.49
CA SER A 394 -11.94 -4.09 -28.42
C SER A 394 -11.18 -3.78 -29.71
N ASN A 395 -11.28 -2.56 -30.23
CA ASN A 395 -10.77 -2.19 -31.56
C ASN A 395 -10.07 -0.82 -31.64
N GLY A 396 -9.95 -0.08 -30.53
CA GLY A 396 -9.28 1.22 -30.50
C GLY A 396 -10.07 2.38 -31.15
N HIS A 397 -11.34 2.17 -31.53
CA HIS A 397 -12.18 3.23 -32.08
C HIS A 397 -12.41 4.34 -31.05
N THR A 398 -12.23 5.60 -31.46
CA THR A 398 -12.47 6.76 -30.59
C THR A 398 -13.95 6.92 -30.32
N LEU A 399 -14.32 6.96 -29.05
CA LEU A 399 -15.69 7.19 -28.59
C LEU A 399 -15.95 8.68 -28.34
N TRP A 400 -15.00 9.34 -27.72
CA TRP A 400 -15.00 10.78 -27.50
C TRP A 400 -13.59 11.28 -27.14
N THR A 401 -13.37 12.58 -27.26
CA THR A 401 -12.18 13.31 -26.82
C THR A 401 -12.56 14.58 -26.10
N HIS A 402 -11.67 15.06 -25.21
CA HIS A 402 -11.79 16.37 -24.55
C HIS A 402 -10.46 17.09 -24.51
N GLY A 403 -10.47 18.38 -24.88
CA GLY A 403 -9.34 19.27 -24.66
C GLY A 403 -9.18 19.64 -23.18
N MET A 404 -7.98 19.50 -22.63
CA MET A 404 -7.65 19.80 -21.24
C MET A 404 -6.94 21.15 -21.06
N GLY A 405 -6.63 21.87 -22.13
CA GLY A 405 -5.94 23.16 -22.12
C GLY A 405 -4.43 23.07 -21.83
N GLY A 406 -3.88 21.88 -21.62
CA GLY A 406 -2.46 21.65 -21.38
C GLY A 406 -2.11 20.16 -21.38
N PRO A 407 -0.81 19.80 -21.47
CA PRO A 407 -0.34 18.43 -21.53
C PRO A 407 -0.87 17.54 -20.43
N ILE A 408 -1.16 16.27 -20.73
CA ILE A 408 -1.59 15.26 -19.79
C ILE A 408 -0.50 14.21 -19.67
N SER A 409 0.17 14.17 -18.50
CA SER A 409 1.21 13.20 -18.20
C SER A 409 0.73 12.09 -17.27
N GLY A 410 -0.08 12.43 -16.28
CA GLY A 410 -0.55 11.48 -15.26
C GLY A 410 -1.53 10.45 -15.79
N ALA A 411 -1.71 9.38 -15.03
CA ALA A 411 -2.68 8.34 -15.38
C ALA A 411 -4.11 8.87 -15.39
N ALA A 412 -4.91 8.42 -16.34
CA ALA A 412 -6.37 8.51 -16.23
C ALA A 412 -6.88 7.61 -15.09
N VAL A 413 -8.04 7.94 -14.52
CA VAL A 413 -8.66 7.17 -13.43
C VAL A 413 -10.16 7.09 -13.63
N VAL A 414 -10.78 5.94 -13.36
CA VAL A 414 -12.25 5.77 -13.45
C VAL A 414 -12.83 5.40 -12.09
N VAL A 415 -13.79 6.18 -11.61
CA VAL A 415 -14.56 5.89 -10.39
C VAL A 415 -16.04 6.11 -10.66
N ASN A 416 -16.86 5.10 -10.39
CA ASN A 416 -18.34 5.17 -10.51
C ASN A 416 -18.82 5.78 -11.84
N GLY A 417 -18.24 5.34 -12.97
CA GLY A 417 -18.65 5.82 -14.29
C GLY A 417 -18.20 7.25 -14.63
N VAL A 418 -17.30 7.82 -13.85
CA VAL A 418 -16.64 9.09 -14.13
C VAL A 418 -15.18 8.83 -14.44
N ALA A 419 -14.71 9.27 -15.60
CA ALA A 419 -13.31 9.25 -15.99
C ALA A 419 -12.67 10.60 -15.65
N TYR A 420 -11.51 10.55 -14.98
CA TYR A 420 -10.77 11.71 -14.50
C TYR A 420 -9.41 11.79 -15.16
N ALA A 421 -8.99 13.00 -15.50
CA ALA A 421 -7.62 13.32 -15.93
C ALA A 421 -7.15 14.62 -15.27
N GLY A 422 -5.84 14.72 -15.00
CA GLY A 422 -5.17 15.95 -14.60
C GLY A 422 -4.32 16.48 -15.76
N SER A 423 -4.13 17.80 -15.85
CA SER A 423 -3.29 18.42 -16.87
C SER A 423 -2.36 19.48 -16.28
N PHE A 424 -1.31 19.82 -16.99
CA PHE A 424 -0.35 20.87 -16.61
C PHE A 424 -0.94 22.29 -16.69
N SER A 425 -2.16 22.45 -17.17
CA SER A 425 -2.94 23.67 -16.97
C SER A 425 -3.57 23.77 -15.58
N HIS A 426 -3.08 22.96 -14.62
CA HIS A 426 -3.53 22.89 -13.22
C HIS A 426 -5.02 22.58 -13.07
N ARG A 427 -5.54 21.66 -13.87
CA ARG A 427 -6.96 21.31 -13.90
C ARG A 427 -7.17 19.81 -13.76
N ILE A 428 -8.15 19.42 -12.93
CA ILE A 428 -8.74 18.06 -12.97
C ILE A 428 -10.08 18.15 -13.68
N LEU A 429 -10.23 17.38 -14.72
CA LEU A 429 -11.50 17.16 -15.41
C LEU A 429 -12.06 15.80 -15.00
N GLY A 430 -13.35 15.77 -14.67
CA GLY A 430 -14.13 14.55 -14.47
C GLY A 430 -15.27 14.50 -15.49
N VAL A 431 -15.30 13.49 -16.32
CA VAL A 431 -16.32 13.35 -17.37
C VAL A 431 -17.11 12.06 -17.21
N ASN A 432 -18.34 12.04 -17.68
CA ASN A 432 -19.10 10.80 -17.81
C ASN A 432 -18.34 9.84 -18.74
N ALA A 433 -17.91 8.72 -18.23
CA ALA A 433 -17.08 7.77 -18.97
C ALA A 433 -17.74 7.20 -20.24
N ALA A 434 -19.09 7.20 -20.30
CA ALA A 434 -19.82 6.70 -21.45
C ALA A 434 -19.99 7.77 -22.55
N THR A 435 -20.30 9.03 -22.18
CA THR A 435 -20.73 10.08 -23.08
C THR A 435 -19.71 11.20 -23.27
N GLY A 436 -18.68 11.29 -22.43
CA GLY A 436 -17.73 12.40 -22.42
C GLY A 436 -18.27 13.70 -21.79
N ARG A 437 -19.53 13.78 -21.38
CA ARG A 437 -20.10 15.00 -20.76
C ARG A 437 -19.34 15.37 -19.50
N VAL A 438 -18.92 16.63 -19.39
CA VAL A 438 -18.23 17.16 -18.19
C VAL A 438 -19.15 17.11 -16.97
N LEU A 439 -18.64 16.63 -15.86
CA LEU A 439 -19.31 16.50 -14.56
C LEU A 439 -18.55 17.23 -13.46
N LEU A 440 -17.27 17.47 -13.65
CA LEU A 440 -16.38 18.14 -12.70
C LEU A 440 -15.31 18.89 -13.45
N GLU A 441 -15.13 20.15 -13.09
CA GLU A 441 -13.90 20.89 -13.29
C GLU A 441 -13.38 21.33 -11.92
N PHE A 442 -12.13 21.00 -11.63
CA PHE A 442 -11.51 21.35 -10.36
C PHE A 442 -10.13 21.96 -10.64
N PRO A 443 -9.85 23.16 -10.12
CA PRO A 443 -8.54 23.79 -10.24
C PRO A 443 -7.49 23.01 -9.42
N HIS A 444 -6.21 23.23 -9.72
CA HIS A 444 -5.07 22.65 -9.00
C HIS A 444 -4.72 21.19 -9.30
N GLY A 445 -5.23 20.58 -10.39
CA GLY A 445 -4.79 19.27 -10.88
C GLY A 445 -3.46 19.35 -11.62
N GLU A 446 -2.75 18.23 -11.75
CA GLU A 446 -1.53 18.18 -12.60
C GLU A 446 -1.24 16.77 -13.12
N TYR A 447 -0.93 15.82 -12.24
CA TYR A 447 -0.59 14.44 -12.61
C TYR A 447 -1.78 13.50 -12.44
N VAL A 448 -1.63 12.47 -11.59
CA VAL A 448 -2.72 11.52 -11.36
C VAL A 448 -3.83 12.19 -10.55
N PRO A 449 -5.06 12.28 -11.11
CA PRO A 449 -6.07 13.20 -10.59
C PRO A 449 -6.69 12.78 -9.28
N VAL A 450 -6.97 11.47 -9.11
CA VAL A 450 -7.75 11.00 -7.97
C VAL A 450 -7.28 9.64 -7.44
N SER A 451 -7.49 9.44 -6.13
CA SER A 451 -7.53 8.16 -5.45
C SER A 451 -8.58 8.23 -4.32
N GLY A 452 -8.71 7.20 -3.49
CA GLY A 452 -9.62 7.31 -2.36
C GLY A 452 -10.04 5.99 -1.74
N SER A 453 -11.01 6.05 -0.83
CA SER A 453 -11.69 4.85 -0.32
C SER A 453 -13.09 5.17 0.20
N GLY A 454 -13.94 4.15 0.20
CA GLY A 454 -15.27 4.25 0.75
C GLY A 454 -16.12 5.31 0.07
N LYS A 455 -16.48 6.36 0.81
CA LYS A 455 -17.30 7.49 0.35
C LYS A 455 -16.48 8.77 0.10
N ARG A 456 -15.15 8.67 0.00
CA ARG A 456 -14.28 9.84 -0.19
C ARG A 456 -13.29 9.61 -1.30
N LEU A 457 -13.14 10.63 -2.15
CA LEU A 457 -12.02 10.76 -3.05
C LEU A 457 -11.00 11.75 -2.48
N LEU A 458 -9.75 11.55 -2.86
CA LEU A 458 -8.68 12.52 -2.75
C LEU A 458 -8.44 13.09 -4.15
N LEU A 459 -8.56 14.40 -4.30
CA LEU A 459 -8.13 15.12 -5.49
C LEU A 459 -6.67 15.55 -5.27
N HIS A 460 -5.81 15.27 -6.24
CA HIS A 460 -4.37 15.52 -6.15
C HIS A 460 -4.00 16.77 -6.95
N GLY A 461 -3.50 17.78 -6.26
CA GLY A 461 -2.85 18.92 -6.90
C GLY A 461 -1.33 18.77 -6.87
N TYR A 462 -0.60 19.81 -7.28
CA TYR A 462 0.86 19.83 -7.31
C TYR A 462 1.50 19.43 -5.97
N SER A 463 1.09 20.09 -4.88
CA SER A 463 1.62 19.82 -3.53
C SER A 463 0.56 19.79 -2.45
N ARG A 464 -0.71 19.61 -2.81
CA ARG A 464 -1.85 19.62 -1.90
C ARG A 464 -2.84 18.52 -2.25
N LEU A 465 -3.46 17.95 -1.23
CA LEU A 465 -4.58 17.02 -1.34
C LEU A 465 -5.87 17.68 -0.87
N TRP A 466 -6.97 17.36 -1.54
CA TRP A 466 -8.33 17.68 -1.11
C TRP A 466 -9.14 16.39 -0.97
N ALA A 467 -9.62 16.10 0.23
CA ALA A 467 -10.59 15.04 0.40
C ALA A 467 -11.99 15.58 0.12
N VAL A 468 -12.68 14.92 -0.78
CA VAL A 468 -14.03 15.29 -1.19
C VAL A 468 -15.02 14.14 -0.99
N LYS A 469 -16.29 14.48 -0.85
CA LYS A 469 -17.40 13.54 -0.90
C LYS A 469 -18.54 14.09 -1.76
N ALA A 470 -19.43 13.23 -2.24
CA ALA A 470 -20.64 13.66 -2.90
C ALA A 470 -21.46 14.63 -1.99
N ARG A 471 -22.05 15.63 -2.60
CA ARG A 471 -23.01 16.55 -1.94
C ARG A 471 -24.24 15.81 -1.47
#